data_c3cb40ff37c0235b2c041386aaf7f81e
#
_entry.id   c3cb40ff37c0235b2c041386aaf7f81e
#
_cell.length_a   1.000
_cell.length_b   1.000
_cell.length_c   1.000
_cell.angle_alpha   90.00
_cell.angle_beta   90.00
_cell.angle_gamma   90.00
#
_symmetry.space_group_name_H-M   'P 1'
#
loop_
_entity.id
_entity.type
_entity.pdbx_description
1 polymer ?
#
loop_
_entity_poly.entity_id
_entity_poly.type
_entity_poly.pdbx_seq_one_letter_code
_entity_poly.pdbx_strand_id
1 'polypeptide(L)'
;MSASLVGSEMCIRDRFTKDSAMLAASYNVQSLVRRAFGQVPGGMFGADENARIGFFDPRQGTETCGFVEQMASDEIMLLISGDPYWADHLEDVAFNSYPASLMPDYRALRYLTCPNMAISDSRNHHPGLDNSGPFLAMNPFSSRCCQHNHGFGWPYYVEHLVLATPDNGVAAVLYNSCKANVKVGDGTEITLREQTNYPFEEMTRFTVGTSENVSFPFYLRIPSWCKNASVLINGKKQQTKLAPGTYACIEREWKDGDEVVLNLPMEYAVRQWQVNKNSVSVDY
;
A
#
# COMPACT_ATOMS: atom_id res chain seq x y z
N MET A 1 14.90 -7.00 16.93
CA MET A 1 14.70 -6.22 15.69
C MET A 1 13.47 -6.82 15.00
N SER A 2 12.47 -6.00 14.70
CA SER A 2 11.32 -6.51 13.95
C SER A 2 11.72 -6.87 12.52
N ALA A 3 11.07 -7.85 11.91
CA ALA A 3 11.35 -8.24 10.53
C ALA A 3 11.13 -7.08 9.53
N SER A 4 10.24 -6.14 9.86
CA SER A 4 9.99 -4.92 9.08
C SER A 4 11.19 -3.96 9.07
N LEU A 5 11.89 -3.79 10.20
CA LEU A 5 13.11 -2.98 10.27
C LEU A 5 14.22 -3.50 9.35
N VAL A 6 14.39 -4.83 9.27
CA VAL A 6 15.38 -5.42 8.38
C VAL A 6 15.01 -5.17 6.91
N GLY A 7 13.74 -5.24 6.56
CA GLY A 7 13.25 -4.88 5.22
C GLY A 7 13.54 -3.43 4.86
N SER A 8 13.21 -2.49 5.74
CA SER A 8 13.46 -1.05 5.53
C SER A 8 14.94 -0.72 5.34
N GLU A 9 15.84 -1.31 6.16
CA GLU A 9 17.29 -1.09 6.01
C GLU A 9 17.82 -1.60 4.67
N MET A 10 17.32 -2.74 4.18
CA MET A 10 17.70 -3.27 2.88
C MET A 10 17.21 -2.38 1.75
N CYS A 11 15.96 -1.93 1.79
CA CYS A 11 15.38 -1.01 0.80
C CYS A 11 16.14 0.32 0.73
N ILE A 12 16.56 0.89 1.86
CA ILE A 12 17.37 2.11 1.90
C ILE A 12 18.71 1.89 1.18
N ARG A 13 19.37 0.75 1.40
CA ARG A 13 20.63 0.41 0.74
C ARG A 13 20.46 0.28 -0.78
N ASP A 14 19.40 -0.38 -1.24
CA ASP A 14 19.10 -0.55 -2.67
C ASP A 14 19.00 0.78 -3.41
N ARG A 15 18.34 1.76 -2.81
CA ARG A 15 18.18 3.10 -3.38
C ARG A 15 19.53 3.78 -3.63
N PHE A 16 20.50 3.58 -2.75
CA PHE A 16 21.81 4.21 -2.86
C PHE A 16 22.82 3.41 -3.67
N THR A 17 22.80 2.09 -3.55
CA THR A 17 23.80 1.24 -4.21
C THR A 17 23.44 0.86 -5.65
N LYS A 18 22.14 0.84 -5.98
CA LYS A 18 21.59 0.31 -7.24
C LYS A 18 22.04 -1.14 -7.52
N ASP A 19 22.27 -1.90 -6.45
CA ASP A 19 22.70 -3.28 -6.53
C ASP A 19 21.49 -4.21 -6.69
N SER A 20 21.41 -4.87 -7.84
CA SER A 20 20.33 -5.81 -8.13
C SER A 20 20.26 -7.00 -7.16
N ALA A 21 21.38 -7.36 -6.52
CA ALA A 21 21.38 -8.40 -5.50
C ALA A 21 20.65 -7.95 -4.22
N MET A 22 20.75 -6.67 -3.86
CA MET A 22 20.01 -6.09 -2.75
C MET A 22 18.51 -6.05 -3.05
N LEU A 23 18.13 -5.62 -4.26
CA LEU A 23 16.73 -5.65 -4.69
C LEU A 23 16.16 -7.07 -4.61
N ALA A 24 16.83 -8.05 -5.16
CA ALA A 24 16.42 -9.46 -5.06
C ALA A 24 16.33 -9.95 -3.61
N ALA A 25 17.23 -9.51 -2.74
CA ALA A 25 17.21 -9.85 -1.33
C ALA A 25 15.97 -9.28 -0.62
N SER A 26 15.50 -8.07 -0.97
CA SER A 26 14.28 -7.48 -0.41
C SER A 26 13.03 -8.32 -0.75
N TYR A 27 12.88 -8.78 -2.00
CA TYR A 27 11.80 -9.71 -2.38
C TYR A 27 11.91 -11.05 -1.64
N ASN A 28 13.13 -11.59 -1.50
CA ASN A 28 13.37 -12.84 -0.80
C ASN A 28 13.03 -12.74 0.69
N VAL A 29 13.40 -11.64 1.34
CA VAL A 29 13.10 -11.39 2.76
C VAL A 29 11.59 -11.32 2.98
N GLN A 30 10.85 -10.57 2.15
CA GLN A 30 9.41 -10.49 2.23
C GLN A 30 8.76 -11.88 2.13
N SER A 31 9.18 -12.68 1.16
CA SER A 31 8.71 -14.05 0.99
C SER A 31 9.07 -14.96 2.17
N LEU A 32 10.31 -14.82 2.69
CA LEU A 32 10.79 -15.61 3.82
C LEU A 32 10.00 -15.30 5.11
N VAL A 33 9.79 -14.04 5.40
CA VAL A 33 9.04 -13.58 6.58
C VAL A 33 7.63 -14.14 6.56
N ARG A 34 6.93 -14.04 5.43
CA ARG A 34 5.58 -14.59 5.28
C ARG A 34 5.52 -16.11 5.47
N ARG A 35 6.52 -16.84 4.95
CA ARG A 35 6.60 -18.29 5.14
C ARG A 35 6.98 -18.70 6.56
N ALA A 36 7.83 -17.92 7.23
CA ALA A 36 8.36 -18.26 8.54
C ALA A 36 7.42 -17.89 9.69
N PHE A 37 6.64 -16.81 9.54
CA PHE A 37 5.84 -16.22 10.62
C PHE A 37 4.34 -16.24 10.35
N GLY A 38 3.92 -16.96 9.33
CA GLY A 38 2.52 -17.04 8.95
C GLY A 38 2.03 -15.80 8.21
N GLN A 39 0.74 -15.78 7.94
CA GLN A 39 0.05 -14.70 7.26
C GLN A 39 -1.19 -14.33 8.05
N VAL A 40 -1.48 -13.04 8.09
CA VAL A 40 -2.75 -12.50 8.58
C VAL A 40 -3.44 -11.74 7.45
N PRO A 41 -4.77 -11.75 7.36
CA PRO A 41 -5.51 -10.91 6.43
C PRO A 41 -5.11 -9.43 6.54
N GLY A 42 -5.20 -8.70 5.45
CA GLY A 42 -4.83 -7.28 5.41
C GLY A 42 -3.34 -7.03 5.14
N GLY A 43 -2.68 -7.93 4.40
CA GLY A 43 -1.32 -7.76 3.89
C GLY A 43 -0.18 -8.02 4.89
N MET A 44 -0.48 -8.36 6.14
CA MET A 44 0.53 -8.51 7.19
C MET A 44 0.88 -9.97 7.50
N PHE A 45 1.85 -10.14 8.36
CA PHE A 45 2.28 -11.41 8.97
C PHE A 45 2.21 -11.28 10.49
N GLY A 46 2.20 -12.42 11.20
CA GLY A 46 2.17 -12.41 12.67
C GLY A 46 3.46 -11.80 13.24
N ALA A 47 3.33 -10.65 13.88
CA ALA A 47 4.45 -9.86 14.40
C ALA A 47 4.05 -9.15 15.72
N ASP A 48 3.92 -9.92 16.78
CA ASP A 48 3.55 -9.45 18.12
C ASP A 48 4.77 -9.23 19.03
N GLU A 49 5.84 -8.67 18.48
CA GLU A 49 7.17 -8.50 19.07
C GLU A 49 7.98 -9.79 19.27
N ASN A 50 7.37 -10.97 19.09
CA ASN A 50 8.04 -12.23 19.23
C ASN A 50 8.05 -13.02 17.93
N ALA A 51 9.23 -13.33 17.44
CA ALA A 51 9.39 -14.21 16.30
C ALA A 51 9.15 -15.68 16.72
N ARG A 52 8.07 -16.27 16.22
CA ARG A 52 7.71 -17.66 16.51
C ARG A 52 7.67 -18.47 15.23
N ILE A 53 8.82 -18.93 14.78
CA ILE A 53 8.95 -19.71 13.55
C ILE A 53 8.02 -20.94 13.61
N GLY A 54 7.21 -21.08 12.57
CA GLY A 54 6.28 -22.21 12.46
C GLY A 54 4.98 -22.07 13.26
N PHE A 55 4.77 -20.93 13.91
CA PHE A 55 3.49 -20.65 14.53
C PHE A 55 2.56 -19.95 13.53
N PHE A 56 1.53 -20.66 13.10
CA PHE A 56 0.56 -20.20 12.10
C PHE A 56 -0.85 -20.18 12.69
N ASP A 57 -1.22 -19.12 13.37
CA ASP A 57 -2.56 -18.95 13.88
C ASP A 57 -3.22 -17.71 13.24
N PRO A 58 -4.43 -17.84 12.65
CA PRO A 58 -5.13 -16.71 12.02
C PRO A 58 -5.49 -15.57 12.98
N ARG A 59 -5.36 -15.81 14.27
CA ARG A 59 -5.60 -14.82 15.33
C ARG A 59 -4.31 -14.17 15.83
N GLN A 60 -3.17 -14.49 15.24
CA GLN A 60 -1.89 -13.90 15.65
C GLN A 60 -1.91 -12.39 15.45
N GLY A 61 -1.48 -11.67 16.48
CA GLY A 61 -1.45 -10.21 16.46
C GLY A 61 -0.27 -9.65 15.66
N THR A 62 -0.46 -8.44 15.20
CA THR A 62 0.59 -7.61 14.62
C THR A 62 0.64 -6.29 15.37
N GLU A 63 1.84 -5.86 15.74
CA GLU A 63 2.08 -4.58 16.37
C GLU A 63 1.79 -3.43 15.39
N THR A 64 1.22 -2.35 15.89
CA THR A 64 0.90 -1.17 15.07
C THR A 64 2.12 -0.57 14.38
N CYS A 65 3.29 -0.56 15.02
CA CYS A 65 4.53 -0.14 14.37
C CYS A 65 4.82 -0.97 13.12
N GLY A 66 4.53 -2.28 13.17
CA GLY A 66 4.74 -3.19 12.04
C GLY A 66 3.91 -2.80 10.81
N PHE A 67 2.69 -2.31 10.97
CA PHE A 67 1.88 -1.82 9.85
C PHE A 67 2.54 -0.62 9.17
N VAL A 68 2.98 0.34 9.96
CA VAL A 68 3.56 1.59 9.44
C VAL A 68 4.91 1.34 8.78
N GLU A 69 5.78 0.54 9.39
CA GLU A 69 7.08 0.17 8.82
C GLU A 69 6.92 -0.68 7.54
N GLN A 70 5.87 -1.50 7.46
CA GLN A 70 5.57 -2.23 6.23
C GLN A 70 5.13 -1.27 5.12
N MET A 71 4.27 -0.29 5.42
CA MET A 71 3.85 0.73 4.46
C MET A 71 5.05 1.51 3.93
N ALA A 72 5.95 1.94 4.80
CA ALA A 72 7.20 2.63 4.39
C ALA A 72 8.10 1.73 3.52
N SER A 73 8.21 0.45 3.86
CA SER A 73 9.00 -0.51 3.08
C SER A 73 8.43 -0.73 1.68
N ASP A 74 7.11 -0.88 1.58
CA ASP A 74 6.42 -1.06 0.30
C ASP A 74 6.56 0.17 -0.59
N GLU A 75 6.44 1.36 -0.02
CA GLU A 75 6.62 2.63 -0.72
C GLU A 75 8.04 2.78 -1.27
N ILE A 76 9.06 2.49 -0.46
CA ILE A 76 10.46 2.54 -0.90
C ILE A 76 10.71 1.51 -2.01
N MET A 77 10.16 0.31 -1.89
CA MET A 77 10.29 -0.72 -2.92
C MET A 77 9.56 -0.34 -4.21
N LEU A 78 8.41 0.31 -4.13
CA LEU A 78 7.71 0.86 -5.27
C LEU A 78 8.57 1.92 -5.98
N LEU A 79 9.19 2.83 -5.25
CA LEU A 79 10.09 3.85 -5.78
C LEU A 79 11.32 3.26 -6.49
N ILE A 80 11.87 2.17 -5.96
CA ILE A 80 13.08 1.53 -6.49
C ILE A 80 12.77 0.69 -7.74
N SER A 81 11.69 -0.10 -7.68
CA SER A 81 11.41 -1.12 -8.69
C SER A 81 10.36 -0.69 -9.71
N GLY A 82 9.46 0.23 -9.35
CA GLY A 82 8.26 0.51 -10.14
C GLY A 82 7.28 -0.67 -10.21
N ASP A 83 7.50 -1.75 -9.44
CA ASP A 83 6.67 -2.94 -9.47
C ASP A 83 5.32 -2.69 -8.81
N PRO A 84 4.18 -2.81 -9.53
CA PRO A 84 2.84 -2.59 -8.99
C PRO A 84 2.47 -3.51 -7.83
N TYR A 85 3.16 -4.63 -7.66
CA TYR A 85 3.01 -5.52 -6.51
C TYR A 85 3.14 -4.77 -5.16
N TRP A 86 4.11 -3.85 -5.07
CA TRP A 86 4.34 -3.09 -3.84
C TRP A 86 3.25 -2.08 -3.56
N ALA A 87 2.67 -1.49 -4.60
CA ALA A 87 1.51 -0.61 -4.46
C ALA A 87 0.25 -1.39 -4.01
N ASP A 88 0.01 -2.57 -4.58
CA ASP A 88 -1.10 -3.44 -4.17
C ASP A 88 -0.95 -3.89 -2.71
N HIS A 89 0.27 -4.22 -2.29
CA HIS A 89 0.55 -4.62 -0.93
C HIS A 89 0.42 -3.45 0.06
N LEU A 90 0.90 -2.27 -0.32
CA LEU A 90 0.74 -1.05 0.46
C LEU A 90 -0.74 -0.74 0.69
N GLU A 91 -1.59 -0.83 -0.34
CA GLU A 91 -3.03 -0.62 -0.21
C GLU A 91 -3.69 -1.66 0.70
N ASP A 92 -3.30 -2.94 0.59
CA ASP A 92 -3.84 -4.00 1.45
C ASP A 92 -3.57 -3.69 2.95
N VAL A 93 -2.39 -3.20 3.28
CA VAL A 93 -2.06 -2.76 4.65
C VAL A 93 -2.78 -1.46 5.01
N ALA A 94 -2.72 -0.44 4.16
CA ALA A 94 -3.21 0.90 4.43
C ALA A 94 -4.74 0.97 4.61
N PHE A 95 -5.49 0.15 3.87
CA PHE A 95 -6.95 0.17 3.92
C PHE A 95 -7.56 -0.89 4.84
N ASN A 96 -6.77 -1.82 5.36
CA ASN A 96 -7.26 -2.90 6.24
C ASN A 96 -6.57 -2.88 7.61
N SER A 97 -5.32 -3.31 7.67
CA SER A 97 -4.62 -3.52 8.94
C SER A 97 -4.33 -2.23 9.69
N TYR A 98 -3.87 -1.22 8.99
CA TYR A 98 -3.49 0.05 9.59
C TYR A 98 -4.66 0.81 10.23
N PRO A 99 -5.82 1.03 9.57
CA PRO A 99 -6.95 1.68 10.21
C PRO A 99 -7.57 0.83 11.33
N ALA A 100 -7.46 -0.50 11.25
CA ALA A 100 -7.93 -1.39 12.31
C ALA A 100 -7.13 -1.26 13.62
N SER A 101 -5.97 -0.62 13.61
CA SER A 101 -5.22 -0.31 14.83
C SER A 101 -5.86 0.76 15.71
N LEU A 102 -6.76 1.57 15.15
CA LEU A 102 -7.51 2.57 15.89
C LEU A 102 -8.89 2.06 16.34
N MET A 103 -9.35 2.57 17.47
CA MET A 103 -10.75 2.44 17.83
C MET A 103 -11.62 3.28 16.89
N PRO A 104 -12.88 2.89 16.62
CA PRO A 104 -13.76 3.63 15.71
C PRO A 104 -14.02 5.09 16.13
N ASP A 105 -13.86 5.42 17.39
CA ASP A 105 -14.00 6.78 17.93
C ASP A 105 -12.68 7.57 17.95
N TYR A 106 -11.59 6.98 17.46
CA TYR A 106 -10.23 7.53 17.42
C TYR A 106 -9.64 7.90 18.78
N ARG A 107 -10.19 7.37 19.88
CA ARG A 107 -9.74 7.70 21.25
C ARG A 107 -8.67 6.79 21.79
N ALA A 108 -8.48 5.64 21.18
CA ALA A 108 -7.48 4.68 21.60
C ALA A 108 -6.83 4.01 20.39
N LEU A 109 -5.56 3.71 20.54
CA LEU A 109 -4.76 2.94 19.63
C LEU A 109 -4.56 1.54 20.21
N ARG A 110 -4.73 0.51 19.39
CA ARG A 110 -4.35 -0.86 19.73
C ARG A 110 -2.85 -1.04 19.56
N TYR A 111 -2.22 -1.56 20.59
CA TYR A 111 -0.82 -1.98 20.45
C TYR A 111 -0.70 -3.17 19.50
N LEU A 112 -1.50 -4.20 19.76
CA LEU A 112 -1.64 -5.37 18.89
C LEU A 112 -3.03 -5.42 18.27
N THR A 113 -3.06 -5.70 16.98
CA THR A 113 -4.29 -5.95 16.23
C THR A 113 -4.22 -7.34 15.62
N CYS A 114 -5.25 -8.15 15.77
CA CYS A 114 -5.33 -9.46 15.13
C CYS A 114 -6.67 -9.63 14.38
N PRO A 115 -6.69 -10.45 13.34
CA PRO A 115 -7.94 -10.80 12.66
C PRO A 115 -8.94 -11.42 13.62
N ASN A 116 -10.23 -11.14 13.42
CA ASN A 116 -11.30 -11.69 14.24
C ASN A 116 -11.17 -11.42 15.75
N MET A 117 -10.56 -10.31 16.13
CA MET A 117 -10.44 -9.90 17.51
C MET A 117 -11.80 -9.48 18.06
N ALA A 118 -12.43 -10.37 18.84
CA ALA A 118 -13.77 -10.16 19.38
C ALA A 118 -13.79 -9.14 20.52
N ILE A 119 -12.70 -9.04 21.28
CA ILE A 119 -12.55 -8.15 22.44
C ILE A 119 -11.27 -7.33 22.26
N SER A 120 -11.39 -6.03 22.46
CA SER A 120 -10.28 -5.10 22.40
C SER A 120 -10.24 -4.28 23.71
N ASP A 121 -9.45 -4.76 24.65
CA ASP A 121 -9.25 -4.13 25.95
C ASP A 121 -7.76 -4.15 26.35
N SER A 122 -7.46 -3.87 27.61
CA SER A 122 -6.08 -3.86 28.12
C SER A 122 -5.50 -5.24 28.42
N ARG A 123 -6.24 -6.32 28.18
CA ARG A 123 -5.78 -7.68 28.44
C ARG A 123 -5.23 -8.32 27.17
N ASN A 124 -4.31 -9.26 27.35
CA ASN A 124 -3.84 -10.09 26.26
C ASN A 124 -4.87 -11.19 25.95
N HIS A 125 -5.49 -11.13 24.78
CA HIS A 125 -6.43 -12.14 24.29
C HIS A 125 -5.78 -13.03 23.21
N HIS A 126 -4.49 -12.99 23.10
CA HIS A 126 -3.75 -13.74 22.09
C HIS A 126 -3.86 -15.26 22.34
N PRO A 127 -4.14 -16.09 21.34
CA PRO A 127 -4.42 -17.50 21.52
C PRO A 127 -3.17 -18.29 21.88
N GLY A 128 -2.98 -18.55 23.17
CA GLY A 128 -1.87 -19.37 23.67
C GLY A 128 -0.49 -18.75 23.54
N LEU A 129 -0.41 -17.45 23.25
CA LEU A 129 0.83 -16.72 23.21
C LEU A 129 0.95 -15.79 24.40
N ASP A 130 2.07 -15.86 25.08
CA ASP A 130 2.42 -14.94 26.13
C ASP A 130 3.23 -13.80 25.52
N ASN A 131 2.59 -12.68 25.32
CA ASN A 131 3.27 -11.41 25.10
C ASN A 131 2.83 -10.42 26.17
N SER A 132 3.73 -9.65 26.67
CA SER A 132 3.50 -8.70 27.76
C SER A 132 2.76 -7.43 27.32
N GLY A 133 2.47 -7.29 26.04
CA GLY A 133 1.85 -6.11 25.46
C GLY A 133 0.34 -6.04 25.69
N PRO A 134 -0.21 -4.88 26.07
CA PRO A 134 -1.65 -4.66 26.10
C PRO A 134 -2.22 -4.57 24.68
N PHE A 135 -3.45 -5.03 24.46
CA PHE A 135 -4.14 -4.87 23.17
C PHE A 135 -4.51 -3.41 22.87
N LEU A 136 -4.68 -2.59 23.90
CA LEU A 136 -4.95 -1.16 23.76
C LEU A 136 -3.82 -0.34 24.40
N ALA A 137 -3.33 0.64 23.70
CA ALA A 137 -2.51 1.71 24.26
C ALA A 137 -3.40 2.91 24.58
N MET A 138 -3.91 2.96 25.80
CA MET A 138 -4.95 3.91 26.21
C MET A 138 -4.43 5.29 26.61
N ASN A 139 -3.14 5.45 26.81
CA ASN A 139 -2.55 6.71 27.28
C ASN A 139 -1.17 6.98 26.69
N PRO A 140 -0.72 8.25 26.70
CA PRO A 140 0.55 8.65 26.09
C PRO A 140 1.81 8.09 26.80
N PHE A 141 1.64 7.38 27.90
CA PHE A 141 2.78 6.83 28.67
C PHE A 141 3.02 5.34 28.41
N SER A 142 2.08 4.66 27.72
CA SER A 142 2.23 3.27 27.31
C SER A 142 2.39 3.18 25.81
N SER A 143 3.22 2.25 25.34
CA SER A 143 3.40 1.95 23.91
C SER A 143 3.66 3.18 23.02
N ARG A 144 4.57 4.03 23.46
CA ARG A 144 4.86 5.33 22.82
C ARG A 144 5.29 5.18 21.35
N CYS A 145 6.03 4.12 21.00
CA CYS A 145 6.45 3.85 19.64
C CYS A 145 5.24 3.76 18.71
N CYS A 146 4.22 2.98 19.06
CA CYS A 146 3.01 2.82 18.24
C CYS A 146 2.26 4.13 18.04
N GLN A 147 2.15 4.96 19.08
CA GLN A 147 1.47 6.25 18.99
C GLN A 147 2.19 7.21 18.03
N HIS A 148 3.53 7.23 18.07
CA HIS A 148 4.32 8.06 17.19
C HIS A 148 4.30 7.51 15.76
N ASN A 149 4.55 6.22 15.59
CA ASN A 149 4.64 5.58 14.28
C ASN A 149 3.29 5.62 13.55
N HIS A 150 2.17 5.43 14.26
CA HIS A 150 0.86 5.52 13.63
C HIS A 150 0.64 6.85 12.89
N GLY A 151 1.21 7.95 13.38
CA GLY A 151 1.13 9.25 12.73
C GLY A 151 1.82 9.33 11.36
N PHE A 152 2.69 8.38 11.02
CA PHE A 152 3.41 8.35 9.74
C PHE A 152 2.72 7.54 8.64
N GLY A 153 1.75 6.67 8.97
CA GLY A 153 1.16 5.75 8.00
C GLY A 153 0.48 6.45 6.83
N TRP A 154 -0.45 7.37 7.07
CA TRP A 154 -1.07 8.13 5.99
C TRP A 154 -0.10 9.06 5.26
N PRO A 155 0.83 9.78 5.92
CA PRO A 155 1.91 10.48 5.22
C PRO A 155 2.66 9.59 4.23
N TYR A 156 3.08 8.39 4.62
CA TYR A 156 3.76 7.44 3.71
C TYR A 156 2.88 7.06 2.52
N TYR A 157 1.59 6.80 2.74
CA TYR A 157 0.69 6.47 1.64
C TYR A 157 0.53 7.61 0.64
N VAL A 158 0.42 8.86 1.11
CA VAL A 158 0.12 10.01 0.23
C VAL A 158 1.36 10.68 -0.38
N GLU A 159 2.54 10.39 0.15
CA GLU A 159 3.79 11.02 -0.27
C GLU A 159 4.14 10.70 -1.73
N HIS A 160 3.76 9.51 -2.20
CA HIS A 160 4.13 9.01 -3.52
C HIS A 160 2.93 8.53 -4.35
N LEU A 161 1.79 9.24 -4.29
CA LEU A 161 0.63 8.93 -5.14
C LEU A 161 0.95 9.03 -6.63
N VAL A 162 1.81 9.99 -6.98
CA VAL A 162 2.23 10.30 -8.34
C VAL A 162 3.75 10.34 -8.42
N LEU A 163 4.32 9.59 -9.35
CA LEU A 163 5.76 9.49 -9.57
C LEU A 163 6.15 9.99 -10.95
N ALA A 164 7.32 10.64 -11.05
CA ALA A 164 7.97 10.88 -12.33
C ALA A 164 8.57 9.58 -12.87
N THR A 165 8.58 9.40 -14.19
CA THR A 165 9.14 8.22 -14.84
C THR A 165 10.43 8.53 -15.58
N PRO A 166 11.33 7.55 -15.82
CA PRO A 166 12.62 7.78 -16.48
C PRO A 166 12.52 8.28 -17.92
N ASP A 167 11.39 8.09 -18.59
CA ASP A 167 11.08 8.54 -19.93
C ASP A 167 10.40 9.91 -19.98
N ASN A 168 10.57 10.73 -18.92
CA ASN A 168 9.99 12.04 -18.76
C ASN A 168 8.45 12.05 -18.75
N GLY A 169 7.84 10.97 -18.32
CA GLY A 169 6.40 10.86 -18.11
C GLY A 169 6.01 10.97 -16.64
N VAL A 170 4.79 10.57 -16.36
CA VAL A 170 4.20 10.54 -15.03
C VAL A 170 3.44 9.25 -14.80
N ALA A 171 3.49 8.71 -13.58
CA ALA A 171 2.75 7.52 -13.17
C ALA A 171 1.84 7.84 -11.97
N ALA A 172 0.55 7.54 -12.06
CA ALA A 172 -0.34 7.42 -10.92
C ALA A 172 -0.24 6.00 -10.39
N VAL A 173 0.40 5.84 -9.23
CA VAL A 173 0.76 4.54 -8.66
C VAL A 173 -0.11 4.13 -7.48
N LEU A 174 -0.62 5.11 -6.74
CA LEU A 174 -1.60 4.95 -5.66
C LEU A 174 -2.73 5.93 -5.90
N TYR A 175 -3.93 5.63 -5.43
CA TYR A 175 -5.12 6.43 -5.72
C TYR A 175 -5.63 7.16 -4.48
N ASN A 176 -5.62 8.49 -4.56
CA ASN A 176 -6.27 9.39 -3.60
C ASN A 176 -6.36 10.79 -4.21
N SER A 177 -7.33 11.57 -3.77
CA SER A 177 -7.49 12.94 -4.26
C SER A 177 -6.27 13.80 -3.95
N CYS A 178 -5.60 14.27 -4.99
CA CYS A 178 -4.39 15.07 -4.86
C CYS A 178 -4.20 16.09 -5.99
N LYS A 179 -3.19 16.92 -5.84
CA LYS A 179 -2.68 17.82 -6.87
C LYS A 179 -1.16 17.72 -6.89
N ALA A 180 -0.61 17.17 -7.96
CA ALA A 180 0.84 17.07 -8.18
C ALA A 180 1.30 18.06 -9.25
N ASN A 181 2.43 18.73 -9.01
CA ASN A 181 3.13 19.50 -10.01
C ASN A 181 4.36 18.71 -10.45
N VAL A 182 4.45 18.40 -11.73
CA VAL A 182 5.49 17.51 -12.30
C VAL A 182 6.06 18.14 -13.57
N LYS A 183 7.33 17.84 -13.84
CA LYS A 183 7.98 18.17 -15.12
C LYS A 183 7.94 16.94 -16.00
N VAL A 184 7.46 17.11 -17.24
CA VAL A 184 7.25 16.03 -18.21
C VAL A 184 7.79 16.41 -19.59
N GLY A 185 7.92 15.44 -20.48
CA GLY A 185 8.34 15.68 -21.84
C GLY A 185 9.73 16.33 -21.93
N ASP A 186 9.77 17.52 -22.50
CA ASP A 186 10.99 18.33 -22.66
C ASP A 186 11.32 19.19 -21.41
N GLY A 187 10.62 18.99 -20.31
CA GLY A 187 10.78 19.75 -19.07
C GLY A 187 9.63 20.70 -18.77
N THR A 188 8.56 20.64 -19.58
CA THR A 188 7.34 21.42 -19.35
C THR A 188 6.71 21.08 -18.01
N GLU A 189 6.36 22.09 -17.25
CA GLU A 189 5.72 21.94 -15.95
C GLU A 189 4.21 21.79 -16.11
N ILE A 190 3.65 20.69 -15.59
CA ILE A 190 2.22 20.41 -15.60
C ILE A 190 1.69 20.30 -14.18
N THR A 191 0.39 20.48 -14.05
CA THR A 191 -0.38 20.09 -12.86
C THR A 191 -1.21 18.86 -13.20
N LEU A 192 -1.04 17.79 -12.47
CA LEU A 192 -1.93 16.63 -12.50
C LEU A 192 -2.85 16.70 -11.27
N ARG A 193 -4.16 16.84 -11.50
CA ARG A 193 -5.16 16.80 -10.44
C ARG A 193 -5.84 15.45 -10.46
N GLU A 194 -5.81 14.74 -9.36
CA GLU A 194 -6.54 13.50 -9.14
C GLU A 194 -7.74 13.76 -8.21
N GLN A 195 -8.91 13.22 -8.58
CA GLN A 195 -10.15 13.30 -7.83
C GLN A 195 -10.78 11.91 -7.76
N THR A 196 -10.96 11.41 -6.55
CA THR A 196 -11.51 10.08 -6.30
C THR A 196 -12.01 9.96 -4.87
N ASN A 197 -12.92 9.02 -4.63
CA ASN A 197 -13.28 8.51 -3.31
C ASN A 197 -12.78 7.06 -3.11
N TYR A 198 -11.77 6.66 -3.88
CA TYR A 198 -11.12 5.36 -3.73
C TYR A 198 -10.61 5.16 -2.28
N PRO A 199 -10.77 4.01 -1.64
CA PRO A 199 -11.26 2.73 -2.18
C PRO A 199 -12.78 2.53 -2.07
N PHE A 200 -13.58 3.54 -1.77
CA PHE A 200 -15.04 3.43 -1.60
C PHE A 200 -15.81 3.59 -2.92
N GLU A 201 -15.16 4.09 -3.96
CA GLU A 201 -15.70 4.22 -5.31
C GLU A 201 -14.70 3.70 -6.34
N GLU A 202 -15.21 3.14 -7.42
CA GLU A 202 -14.42 2.49 -8.48
C GLU A 202 -13.72 3.47 -9.43
N MET A 203 -14.10 4.75 -9.39
CA MET A 203 -13.70 5.73 -10.40
C MET A 203 -12.64 6.69 -9.85
N THR A 204 -11.58 6.87 -10.64
CA THR A 204 -10.58 7.92 -10.43
C THR A 204 -10.49 8.81 -11.67
N ARG A 205 -10.55 10.12 -11.46
CA ARG A 205 -10.51 11.13 -12.51
C ARG A 205 -9.22 11.93 -12.39
N PHE A 206 -8.51 12.05 -13.50
CA PHE A 206 -7.33 12.89 -13.61
C PHE A 206 -7.62 14.04 -14.57
N THR A 207 -7.14 15.24 -14.23
CA THR A 207 -7.19 16.41 -15.11
C THR A 207 -5.76 16.93 -15.28
N VAL A 208 -5.36 17.14 -16.53
CA VAL A 208 -4.06 17.73 -16.88
C VAL A 208 -4.23 19.23 -16.98
N GLY A 209 -3.43 19.98 -16.22
CA GLY A 209 -3.30 21.44 -16.35
C GLY A 209 -1.93 21.77 -16.93
N THR A 210 -1.88 22.51 -18.02
CA THR A 210 -0.64 22.88 -18.70
C THR A 210 -0.77 24.22 -19.41
N SER A 211 0.32 24.99 -19.50
CA SER A 211 0.35 26.27 -20.24
C SER A 211 0.49 26.09 -21.75
N GLU A 212 0.96 24.95 -22.20
CA GLU A 212 1.19 24.61 -23.61
C GLU A 212 0.96 23.11 -23.86
N ASN A 213 0.75 22.75 -25.13
CA ASN A 213 0.62 21.33 -25.47
C ASN A 213 1.96 20.62 -25.24
N VAL A 214 1.94 19.47 -24.57
CA VAL A 214 3.14 18.70 -24.26
C VAL A 214 2.90 17.20 -24.44
N SER A 215 3.87 16.53 -25.07
CA SER A 215 3.81 15.07 -25.27
C SER A 215 4.56 14.36 -24.16
N PHE A 216 3.87 13.44 -23.47
CA PHE A 216 4.48 12.59 -22.47
C PHE A 216 3.66 11.31 -22.26
N PRO A 217 4.29 10.21 -21.81
CA PRO A 217 3.60 9.00 -21.39
C PRO A 217 2.97 9.19 -19.99
N PHE A 218 1.69 8.88 -19.88
CA PHE A 218 0.99 8.83 -18.60
C PHE A 218 0.68 7.38 -18.25
N TYR A 219 1.21 6.91 -17.13
CA TYR A 219 1.06 5.55 -16.63
C TYR A 219 0.00 5.49 -15.54
N LEU A 220 -0.93 4.54 -15.67
CA LEU A 220 -1.98 4.26 -14.68
C LEU A 220 -1.78 2.85 -14.15
N ARG A 221 -1.60 2.67 -12.85
CA ARG A 221 -1.55 1.33 -12.27
C ARG A 221 -2.91 0.65 -12.37
N ILE A 222 -2.91 -0.59 -12.84
CA ILE A 222 -4.06 -1.48 -12.80
C ILE A 222 -3.83 -2.47 -11.68
N PRO A 223 -4.54 -2.36 -10.54
CA PRO A 223 -4.36 -3.27 -9.42
C PRO A 223 -4.53 -4.74 -9.82
N SER A 224 -3.83 -5.65 -9.16
CA SER A 224 -3.87 -7.09 -9.48
C SER A 224 -5.27 -7.71 -9.30
N TRP A 225 -6.08 -7.16 -8.41
CA TRP A 225 -7.45 -7.60 -8.19
C TRP A 225 -8.43 -7.14 -9.27
N CYS A 226 -8.14 -6.07 -10.02
CA CYS A 226 -9.06 -5.49 -11.00
C CYS A 226 -8.95 -6.18 -12.37
N LYS A 227 -9.94 -7.01 -12.71
CA LYS A 227 -9.98 -7.77 -13.96
C LYS A 227 -10.53 -7.00 -15.16
N ASN A 228 -11.40 -6.03 -14.91
CA ASN A 228 -12.23 -5.37 -15.93
C ASN A 228 -12.02 -3.85 -15.97
N ALA A 229 -10.78 -3.39 -15.76
CA ALA A 229 -10.46 -1.97 -15.80
C ALA A 229 -10.84 -1.34 -17.15
N SER A 230 -11.20 -0.05 -17.12
CA SER A 230 -11.43 0.72 -18.34
C SER A 230 -10.91 2.15 -18.19
N VAL A 231 -10.46 2.74 -19.31
CA VAL A 231 -9.97 4.11 -19.37
C VAL A 231 -10.73 4.90 -20.42
N LEU A 232 -11.17 6.10 -20.05
CA LEU A 232 -11.71 7.08 -20.99
C LEU A 232 -10.78 8.30 -21.02
N ILE A 233 -10.60 8.88 -22.20
CA ILE A 233 -9.92 10.18 -22.38
C ILE A 233 -10.92 11.13 -23.05
N ASN A 234 -11.20 12.23 -22.38
CA ASN A 234 -12.20 13.21 -22.83
C ASN A 234 -13.53 12.53 -23.21
N GLY A 235 -14.00 11.60 -22.38
CA GLY A 235 -15.23 10.85 -22.56
C GLY A 235 -15.17 9.71 -23.60
N LYS A 236 -14.03 9.50 -24.27
CA LYS A 236 -13.88 8.45 -25.29
C LYS A 236 -13.11 7.26 -24.73
N LYS A 237 -13.71 6.07 -24.79
CA LYS A 237 -13.08 4.81 -24.33
C LYS A 237 -11.81 4.52 -25.13
N GLN A 238 -10.74 4.18 -24.42
CA GLN A 238 -9.46 3.81 -25.01
C GLN A 238 -9.35 2.30 -25.19
N GLN A 239 -8.62 1.90 -26.25
CA GLN A 239 -8.29 0.48 -26.52
C GLN A 239 -6.91 0.11 -26.00
N THR A 240 -6.46 0.74 -24.90
CA THR A 240 -5.18 0.44 -24.28
C THR A 240 -5.25 -0.91 -23.56
N LYS A 241 -4.16 -1.66 -23.56
CA LYS A 241 -4.05 -2.91 -22.82
C LYS A 241 -4.12 -2.62 -21.33
N LEU A 242 -5.11 -3.17 -20.66
CA LEU A 242 -5.36 -3.01 -19.23
C LEU A 242 -5.28 -4.39 -18.57
N ALA A 243 -4.09 -4.82 -18.20
CA ALA A 243 -3.90 -6.10 -17.54
C ALA A 243 -3.78 -5.91 -16.01
N PRO A 244 -4.41 -6.76 -15.19
CA PRO A 244 -4.23 -6.74 -13.74
C PRO A 244 -2.75 -6.86 -13.35
N GLY A 245 -2.33 -6.12 -12.31
CA GLY A 245 -0.96 -6.10 -11.82
C GLY A 245 0.05 -5.48 -12.78
N THR A 246 -0.38 -4.53 -13.63
CA THR A 246 0.51 -3.83 -14.58
C THR A 246 0.22 -2.33 -14.62
N TYR A 247 0.98 -1.61 -15.44
CA TYR A 247 0.68 -0.23 -15.80
C TYR A 247 0.10 -0.14 -17.21
N ALA A 248 -0.97 0.66 -17.36
CA ALA A 248 -1.46 1.10 -18.65
C ALA A 248 -0.71 2.38 -19.04
N CYS A 249 -0.01 2.34 -20.16
CA CYS A 249 0.67 3.52 -20.70
C CYS A 249 -0.20 4.21 -21.75
N ILE A 250 -0.36 5.52 -21.60
CA ILE A 250 -1.09 6.40 -22.53
C ILE A 250 -0.10 7.44 -23.02
N GLU A 251 0.42 7.25 -24.21
CA GLU A 251 1.36 8.18 -24.85
C GLU A 251 0.63 9.06 -25.87
N ARG A 252 0.65 10.36 -25.64
CA ARG A 252 0.00 11.36 -26.53
C ARG A 252 0.48 12.78 -26.24
N GLU A 253 0.12 13.70 -27.12
CA GLU A 253 0.13 15.12 -26.83
C GLU A 253 -1.06 15.48 -25.91
N TRP A 254 -0.76 16.06 -24.75
CA TRP A 254 -1.71 16.50 -23.75
C TRP A 254 -1.95 18.00 -23.85
N LYS A 255 -3.18 18.42 -23.56
CA LYS A 255 -3.65 19.81 -23.58
C LYS A 255 -4.24 20.18 -22.24
N ASP A 256 -4.26 21.49 -21.97
CA ASP A 256 -4.93 21.99 -20.77
C ASP A 256 -6.40 21.54 -20.71
N GLY A 257 -6.79 21.05 -19.56
CA GLY A 257 -8.12 20.49 -19.32
C GLY A 257 -8.36 19.09 -19.85
N ASP A 258 -7.38 18.41 -20.45
CA ASP A 258 -7.55 17.00 -20.84
C ASP A 258 -7.88 16.15 -19.62
N GLU A 259 -8.90 15.30 -19.77
CA GLU A 259 -9.43 14.45 -18.71
C GLU A 259 -9.15 12.98 -18.99
N VAL A 260 -8.65 12.27 -17.98
CA VAL A 260 -8.54 10.80 -17.98
C VAL A 260 -9.40 10.25 -16.85
N VAL A 261 -10.30 9.33 -17.20
CA VAL A 261 -11.11 8.61 -16.21
C VAL A 261 -10.72 7.14 -16.23
N LEU A 262 -10.15 6.69 -15.11
CA LEU A 262 -9.89 5.28 -14.85
C LEU A 262 -11.06 4.71 -14.05
N ASN A 263 -11.60 3.59 -14.51
CA ASN A 263 -12.61 2.84 -13.78
C ASN A 263 -12.06 1.46 -13.41
N LEU A 264 -12.11 1.13 -12.13
CA LEU A 264 -11.58 -0.09 -11.52
C LEU A 264 -12.73 -0.87 -10.86
N PRO A 265 -13.57 -1.61 -11.64
CA PRO A 265 -14.69 -2.36 -11.08
C PRO A 265 -14.26 -3.30 -9.97
N MET A 266 -14.92 -3.19 -8.81
CA MET A 266 -14.68 -3.99 -7.63
C MET A 266 -15.65 -5.16 -7.59
N GLU A 267 -15.16 -6.33 -7.19
CA GLU A 267 -15.95 -7.56 -7.08
C GLU A 267 -15.61 -8.26 -5.78
N TYR A 268 -16.59 -8.90 -5.16
CA TYR A 268 -16.31 -9.75 -4.01
C TYR A 268 -15.43 -10.93 -4.41
N ALA A 269 -14.34 -11.12 -3.67
CA ALA A 269 -13.42 -12.22 -3.85
C ALA A 269 -13.16 -12.93 -2.52
N VAL A 270 -12.86 -14.21 -2.59
CA VAL A 270 -12.43 -15.00 -1.43
C VAL A 270 -10.94 -15.28 -1.58
N ARG A 271 -10.15 -14.79 -0.62
CA ARG A 271 -8.72 -15.04 -0.55
C ARG A 271 -8.43 -16.08 0.53
N GLN A 272 -7.73 -17.14 0.15
CA GLN A 272 -7.36 -18.21 1.06
C GLN A 272 -5.91 -18.06 1.53
N TRP A 273 -5.72 -18.07 2.82
CA TRP A 273 -4.43 -17.96 3.51
C TRP A 273 -3.93 -19.34 3.89
N GLN A 274 -3.28 -20.03 2.95
CA GLN A 274 -2.88 -21.43 3.10
C GLN A 274 -1.96 -21.66 4.30
N VAL A 275 -0.96 -20.80 4.48
CA VAL A 275 -0.01 -20.89 5.60
C VAL A 275 -0.71 -20.67 6.93
N ASN A 276 -1.81 -19.93 6.95
CA ASN A 276 -2.57 -19.58 8.14
C ASN A 276 -3.78 -20.50 8.32
N LYS A 277 -3.54 -21.81 8.34
CA LYS A 277 -4.54 -22.87 8.55
C LYS A 277 -5.72 -22.84 7.57
N ASN A 278 -5.46 -22.43 6.34
CA ASN A 278 -6.47 -22.24 5.29
C ASN A 278 -7.62 -21.29 5.69
N SER A 279 -7.36 -20.34 6.56
CA SER A 279 -8.32 -19.27 6.85
C SER A 279 -8.64 -18.48 5.58
N VAL A 280 -9.80 -17.84 5.57
CA VAL A 280 -10.25 -17.07 4.42
C VAL A 280 -10.56 -15.64 4.83
N SER A 281 -10.29 -14.69 3.94
CA SER A 281 -10.85 -13.35 3.95
C SER A 281 -11.81 -13.17 2.78
N VAL A 282 -12.80 -12.31 2.95
CA VAL A 282 -13.66 -11.83 1.87
C VAL A 282 -13.22 -10.41 1.57
N ASP A 283 -12.74 -10.22 0.38
CA ASP A 283 -12.21 -8.94 -0.08
C ASP A 283 -13.21 -8.28 -1.05
N TYR A 284 -13.27 -6.96 -1.03
CA TYR A 284 -14.09 -6.14 -1.93
C TYR A 284 -13.29 -4.92 -2.40
#